data_0754789fc841522554f48f92f7a007cd
#
_entry.id   0754789fc841522554f48f92f7a007cd
#
_cell.length_a   1.000
_cell.length_b   1.000
_cell.length_c   1.000
_cell.angle_alpha   90.00
_cell.angle_beta   90.00
_cell.angle_gamma   90.00
#
_symmetry.space_group_name_H-M   'P 1'
#
loop_
_entity.id
_entity.type
_entity.pdbx_description
1 polymer ?
#
loop_
_entity_poly.entity_id
_entity_poly.type
_entity_poly.pdbx_seq_one_letter_code
_entity_poly.pdbx_strand_id
1 'polypeptide(L)' 'MKLGEFNGKNIRVTLLTGKVIQGKAYDYISALDNTPGIASITIDHIEIFETEIRSIELL' A
#
# COMPACT_ATOMS: atom_id res chain seq x y z
N MET A 1 11.31 -1.35 1.00
CA MET A 1 10.25 -0.91 0.05
C MET A 1 9.92 0.54 0.33
N LYS A 2 9.85 1.35 -0.72
CA LYS A 2 9.48 2.77 -0.59
C LYS A 2 8.02 2.95 -1.00
N LEU A 3 7.15 2.62 -0.11
CA LEU A 3 5.70 2.60 -0.37
C LEU A 3 5.17 3.94 -0.89
N GLY A 4 5.70 5.05 -0.39
CA GLY A 4 5.25 6.38 -0.82
C GLY A 4 5.46 6.69 -2.29
N GLU A 5 6.36 5.98 -2.97
CA GLU A 5 6.59 6.17 -4.39
C GLU A 5 5.40 5.74 -5.24
N PHE A 6 4.52 4.92 -4.70
CA PHE A 6 3.34 4.43 -5.41
C PHE A 6 2.12 5.32 -5.23
N ASN A 7 2.19 6.32 -4.37
CA ASN A 7 1.05 7.20 -4.12
C ASN A 7 0.64 7.92 -5.40
N GLY A 8 -0.64 7.89 -5.72
CA GLY A 8 -1.20 8.49 -6.93
C GLY A 8 -1.10 7.63 -8.19
N LYS A 9 -0.55 6.45 -8.09
CA LYS A 9 -0.32 5.56 -9.25
C LYS A 9 -1.27 4.38 -9.23
N ASN A 10 -1.53 3.83 -10.42
CA ASN A 10 -2.29 2.58 -10.52
C ASN A 10 -1.35 1.42 -10.28
N ILE A 11 -1.68 0.58 -9.31
CA ILE A 11 -0.81 -0.51 -8.89
C ILE A 11 -1.61 -1.79 -8.66
N ARG A 12 -0.89 -2.91 -8.63
CA ARG A 12 -1.40 -4.20 -8.18
C ARG A 12 -0.58 -4.62 -6.98
N VAL A 13 -1.26 -4.85 -5.85
CA VAL A 13 -0.61 -5.30 -4.62
C VAL A 13 -0.97 -6.74 -4.36
N THR A 14 0.04 -7.58 -4.10
CA THR A 14 -0.17 -8.94 -3.63
C THR A 14 0.16 -8.96 -2.15
N LEU A 15 -0.80 -9.37 -1.34
CA LEU A 15 -0.64 -9.48 0.10
C LEU A 15 0.02 -10.80 0.49
N LEU A 16 0.51 -10.88 1.72
CA LEU A 16 1.11 -12.10 2.25
C LEU A 16 0.14 -13.27 2.26
N THR A 17 -1.16 -12.98 2.34
CA THR A 17 -2.21 -14.02 2.28
C THR A 17 -2.43 -14.56 0.88
N GLY A 18 -1.83 -13.93 -0.14
CA GLY A 18 -2.08 -14.26 -1.53
C GLY A 18 -3.18 -13.44 -2.17
N LYS A 19 -3.92 -12.66 -1.39
CA LYS A 19 -4.97 -11.79 -1.94
C LYS A 19 -4.34 -10.70 -2.81
N VAL A 20 -5.00 -10.39 -3.92
CA VAL A 20 -4.56 -9.35 -4.84
C VAL A 20 -5.55 -8.19 -4.81
N ILE A 21 -5.01 -6.97 -4.67
CA ILE A 21 -5.80 -5.73 -4.68
C ILE A 21 -5.21 -4.83 -5.74
N GLN A 22 -6.07 -4.29 -6.62
CA GLN A 22 -5.63 -3.50 -7.75
C GLN A 22 -6.43 -2.21 -7.83
N GLY A 23 -5.76 -1.11 -8.13
CA GLY A 23 -6.42 0.18 -8.31
C GLY A 23 -5.46 1.33 -8.10
N LYS A 24 -6.02 2.53 -8.03
CA LYS A 24 -5.23 3.73 -7.78
C LYS A 24 -4.89 3.83 -6.30
N ALA A 25 -3.61 3.98 -6.01
CA ALA A 25 -3.12 4.16 -4.65
C ALA A 25 -3.20 5.63 -4.24
N TYR A 26 -3.60 5.89 -3.01
CA TYR A 26 -3.70 7.24 -2.47
C TYR A 26 -3.58 7.20 -0.94
N ASP A 27 -3.55 8.38 -0.32
CA ASP A 27 -3.48 8.53 1.15
C ASP A 27 -2.32 7.74 1.77
N TYR A 28 -1.14 7.86 1.16
CA TYR A 28 0.06 7.32 1.77
C TYR A 28 0.30 8.00 3.12
N ILE A 29 0.55 7.21 4.16
CA ILE A 29 0.91 7.70 5.49
C ILE A 29 2.24 7.06 5.87
N SER A 30 3.22 7.89 6.21
CA SER A 30 4.53 7.37 6.62
C SER A 30 4.44 6.68 7.98
N ALA A 31 5.44 5.85 8.29
CA ALA A 31 5.49 5.17 9.58
C ALA A 31 5.49 6.16 10.75
N LEU A 32 6.13 7.31 10.58
CA LEU A 32 6.20 8.33 11.63
C LEU A 32 4.84 8.95 11.93
N ASP A 33 3.98 9.07 10.91
CA ASP A 33 2.69 9.73 11.02
C ASP A 33 1.53 8.77 11.25
N ASN A 34 1.79 7.48 11.26
CA ASN A 34 0.75 6.47 11.42
C ASN A 34 0.77 5.90 12.83
N THR A 35 -0.42 5.76 13.43
CA THR A 35 -0.56 5.32 14.82
C THR A 35 0.18 4.02 15.13
N PRO A 36 0.12 2.97 14.31
CA PRO A 36 0.87 1.75 14.62
C PRO A 36 2.37 1.87 14.34
N GLY A 37 2.86 3.01 13.81
CA GLY A 37 4.27 3.15 13.45
C GLY A 37 4.67 2.38 12.22
N ILE A 38 3.72 2.06 11.35
CA ILE A 38 3.92 1.30 10.12
C ILE A 38 3.32 2.10 8.97
N ALA A 39 4.06 2.27 7.87
CA ALA A 39 3.56 2.98 6.71
C ALA A 39 2.35 2.26 6.11
N SER A 40 1.43 3.03 5.54
CA SER A 40 0.25 2.48 4.89
C SER A 40 -0.08 3.23 3.61
N ILE A 41 -0.86 2.61 2.75
CA ILE A 41 -1.39 3.20 1.53
C ILE A 41 -2.80 2.65 1.32
N THR A 42 -3.67 3.44 0.67
CA THR A 42 -5.05 3.04 0.46
C THR A 42 -5.29 2.74 -1.01
N ILE A 43 -5.98 1.63 -1.28
CA ILE A 43 -6.44 1.26 -2.62
C ILE A 43 -7.90 0.86 -2.47
N ASP A 44 -8.79 1.48 -3.28
CA ASP A 44 -10.21 1.13 -3.30
C ASP A 44 -10.84 1.15 -1.90
N HIS A 45 -10.54 2.22 -1.13
CA HIS A 45 -11.02 2.43 0.24
C HIS A 45 -10.47 1.40 1.26
N ILE A 46 -9.48 0.61 0.88
CA ILE A 46 -8.85 -0.37 1.77
C ILE A 46 -7.48 0.15 2.16
N GLU A 47 -7.25 0.36 3.45
CA GLU A 47 -5.94 0.73 3.95
C GLU A 47 -5.08 -0.54 4.07
N ILE A 48 -3.89 -0.49 3.48
CA ILE A 48 -2.96 -1.62 3.47
C ILE A 48 -1.67 -1.18 4.15
N PHE A 49 -1.25 -1.91 5.18
CA PHE A 49 0.01 -1.65 5.86
C PHE A 49 1.17 -2.32 5.14
N GLU A 50 2.33 -1.66 5.15
CA GLU A 50 3.51 -2.15 4.45
C GLU A 50 3.86 -3.59 4.86
N THR A 51 3.68 -3.93 6.13
CA THR A 51 3.98 -5.28 6.64
C THR A 51 3.08 -6.38 6.08
N GLU A 52 1.96 -6.00 5.46
CA GLU A 52 1.03 -6.97 4.85
C GLU A 52 1.35 -7.26 3.39
N ILE A 53 2.28 -6.52 2.80
CA ILE A 53 2.53 -6.54 1.35
C ILE A 53 3.65 -7.51 1.01
N ARG A 54 3.37 -8.42 0.06
CA ARG A 54 4.39 -9.27 -0.53
C ARG A 54 5.08 -8.59 -1.69
N SER A 55 4.31 -8.00 -2.60
CA SER A 55 4.84 -7.32 -3.78
C SER A 55 3.90 -6.27 -4.31
N ILE A 56 4.44 -5.30 -5.04
CA ILE A 56 3.70 -4.24 -5.72
C ILE A 56 4.18 -4.15 -7.15
N GLU A 57 3.23 -4.04 -8.08
CA GLU A 57 3.53 -3.83 -9.51
C GLU A 57 2.88 -2.55 -9.98
N LEU A 58 3.61 -1.75 -10.74
CA LEU A 58 3.04 -0.61 -11.46
C LEU A 58 2.25 -1.14 -12.65
N LEU A 59 1.06 -0.58 -12.85
CA LEU A 59 0.21 -0.94 -13.98
C LEU A 59 0.32 0.08 -15.11
#